data_151239018d9bf43e9f288cf347a7889b
#
_entry.id   151239018d9bf43e9f288cf347a7889b
#
_cell.length_a   1.000
_cell.length_b   1.000
_cell.length_c   1.000
_cell.angle_alpha   90.00
_cell.angle_beta   90.00
_cell.angle_gamma   90.00
#
_symmetry.space_group_name_H-M   'P 1'
#
loop_
_entity.id
_entity.type
_entity.pdbx_description
1 polymer ?
#
loop_
_entity_poly.entity_id
_entity_poly.type
_entity_poly.pdbx_seq_one_letter_code
_entity_poly.pdbx_strand_id
1 'polypeptide(L)'
;MKKILQFFLHPPAFFRRKDNPIALANQLGGVFDHGRETLEIDPSSTCPVASKYLIYKRGSTLYYAAIADGTSLPLGPSPDAPYQAGDFLEVERLGATVGTLLGFSAAAVTIDDLVYSAANGLVGDLTTAGHGTFWVIGRATNTVGAANLEIAYVPCFPYQVTQ
;
A
#
# COMPACT_ATOMS: atom_id res chain seq x y z
N MET A 1 -40.23 9.66 -37.04
CA MET A 1 -39.07 8.77 -37.30
C MET A 1 -37.72 9.37 -36.97
N LYS A 2 -37.44 10.68 -37.11
CA LYS A 2 -36.12 11.28 -36.80
C LYS A 2 -35.71 11.21 -35.34
N LYS A 3 -36.65 11.24 -34.38
CA LYS A 3 -36.30 11.22 -32.92
C LYS A 3 -35.86 9.84 -32.39
N ILE A 4 -36.30 8.76 -33.04
CA ILE A 4 -35.91 7.40 -32.61
C ILE A 4 -34.48 7.08 -33.07
N LEU A 5 -34.07 7.61 -34.22
CA LEU A 5 -32.71 7.40 -34.74
C LEU A 5 -31.62 8.12 -33.90
N GLN A 6 -31.98 9.26 -33.30
CA GLN A 6 -31.05 9.97 -32.40
C GLN A 6 -30.77 9.22 -31.08
N PHE A 7 -31.69 8.40 -30.62
CA PHE A 7 -31.51 7.63 -29.38
C PHE A 7 -30.50 6.51 -29.54
N PHE A 8 -30.35 5.95 -30.73
CA PHE A 8 -29.35 4.92 -31.01
C PHE A 8 -27.97 5.48 -31.35
N LEU A 9 -27.89 6.73 -31.78
CA LEU A 9 -26.63 7.37 -32.13
C LEU A 9 -25.94 8.05 -30.92
N HIS A 10 -26.70 8.29 -29.86
CA HIS A 10 -26.16 8.90 -28.63
C HIS A 10 -26.60 8.02 -27.45
N PRO A 11 -25.84 6.96 -27.17
CA PRO A 11 -26.12 6.16 -25.98
C PRO A 11 -26.16 7.05 -24.75
N PRO A 12 -27.10 6.81 -23.83
CA PRO A 12 -27.23 7.62 -22.64
C PRO A 12 -25.91 7.70 -21.88
N ALA A 13 -25.69 8.84 -21.27
CA ALA A 13 -24.42 9.17 -20.61
C ALA A 13 -23.92 8.14 -19.61
N PHE A 14 -24.80 7.26 -19.11
CA PHE A 14 -24.38 6.21 -18.18
C PHE A 14 -23.51 5.11 -18.85
N PHE A 15 -23.61 4.91 -20.18
CA PHE A 15 -22.69 4.04 -20.90
C PHE A 15 -21.31 4.64 -21.12
N ARG A 16 -21.15 5.95 -20.90
CA ARG A 16 -19.85 6.62 -20.94
C ARG A 16 -19.05 6.49 -19.63
N ARG A 17 -19.66 5.92 -18.58
CA ARG A 17 -18.97 5.65 -17.30
C ARG A 17 -18.04 4.45 -17.32
N LYS A 18 -17.87 3.77 -18.44
CA LYS A 18 -16.86 2.71 -18.56
C LYS A 18 -15.42 3.20 -18.34
N ASP A 19 -15.28 4.49 -18.20
CA ASP A 19 -13.98 5.13 -18.33
C ASP A 19 -13.35 5.52 -16.99
N ASN A 20 -13.95 5.10 -15.87
CA ASN A 20 -13.29 5.21 -14.59
C ASN A 20 -13.37 3.90 -13.79
N PRO A 21 -12.61 2.88 -14.23
CA PRO A 21 -12.52 1.62 -13.49
C PRO A 21 -12.01 1.83 -12.06
N ILE A 22 -11.23 2.88 -11.83
CA ILE A 22 -10.72 3.27 -10.51
C ILE A 22 -11.86 3.66 -9.57
N ALA A 23 -12.82 4.48 -10.03
CA ALA A 23 -13.95 4.89 -9.18
C ALA A 23 -14.85 3.69 -8.80
N LEU A 24 -15.08 2.76 -9.74
CA LEU A 24 -15.83 1.54 -9.47
C LEU A 24 -15.04 0.60 -8.56
N ALA A 25 -13.74 0.51 -8.75
CA ALA A 25 -12.83 -0.25 -7.93
C ALA A 25 -12.85 0.21 -6.47
N ASN A 26 -12.81 1.50 -6.24
CA ASN A 26 -12.88 2.08 -4.90
C ASN A 26 -14.24 1.82 -4.23
N GLN A 27 -15.34 1.82 -5.01
CA GLN A 27 -16.68 1.48 -4.50
C GLN A 27 -16.84 0.01 -4.14
N LEU A 28 -16.07 -0.88 -4.76
CA LEU A 28 -16.11 -2.34 -4.52
C LEU A 28 -15.01 -2.84 -3.58
N GLY A 29 -14.26 -1.92 -2.95
CA GLY A 29 -13.15 -2.28 -2.07
C GLY A 29 -11.84 -2.55 -2.79
N GLY A 30 -11.68 -2.00 -3.98
CA GLY A 30 -10.49 -2.09 -4.80
C GLY A 30 -10.55 -3.20 -5.86
N VAL A 31 -10.18 -2.87 -7.07
CA VAL A 31 -9.88 -3.88 -8.11
C VAL A 31 -8.40 -4.21 -8.00
N PHE A 32 -8.10 -5.49 -7.87
CA PHE A 32 -6.74 -5.98 -7.85
C PHE A 32 -6.26 -6.15 -9.28
N ASP A 33 -5.45 -5.21 -9.73
CA ASP A 33 -4.70 -5.39 -10.96
C ASP A 33 -3.25 -5.73 -10.57
N HIS A 34 -2.81 -6.93 -10.93
CA HIS A 34 -1.43 -7.40 -10.73
C HIS A 34 -0.88 -7.23 -9.30
N GLY A 35 -1.73 -7.39 -8.29
CA GLY A 35 -1.34 -7.25 -6.89
C GLY A 35 -1.30 -5.82 -6.36
N ARG A 36 -1.85 -4.86 -7.10
CA ARG A 36 -1.99 -3.47 -6.68
C ARG A 36 -3.41 -3.13 -6.29
N GLU A 37 -3.53 -2.16 -5.42
CA GLU A 37 -4.82 -1.61 -5.00
C GLU A 37 -4.73 -0.09 -4.97
N THR A 38 -5.67 0.59 -5.64
CA THR A 38 -5.76 2.05 -5.62
C THR A 38 -6.68 2.49 -4.48
N LEU A 39 -6.17 3.34 -3.61
CA LEU A 39 -6.87 3.89 -2.46
C LEU A 39 -6.67 5.40 -2.39
N GLU A 40 -7.62 6.11 -1.81
CA GLU A 40 -7.45 7.50 -1.42
C GLU A 40 -6.72 7.54 -0.06
N ILE A 41 -5.75 8.43 0.10
CA ILE A 41 -5.14 8.64 1.41
C ILE A 41 -6.16 9.36 2.28
N ASP A 42 -6.39 8.82 3.49
CA ASP A 42 -7.30 9.40 4.46
C ASP A 42 -7.03 10.91 4.61
N PRO A 43 -8.00 11.79 4.28
CA PRO A 43 -7.81 13.24 4.36
C PRO A 43 -7.44 13.74 5.76
N SER A 44 -7.71 12.93 6.79
CA SER A 44 -7.33 13.23 8.18
C SER A 44 -5.91 12.78 8.53
N SER A 45 -5.25 12.04 7.64
CA SER A 45 -3.90 11.52 7.88
C SER A 45 -2.85 12.59 7.74
N THR A 46 -1.88 12.58 8.65
CA THR A 46 -0.65 13.35 8.50
C THR A 46 0.32 12.51 7.65
N CYS A 47 0.40 12.80 6.37
CA CYS A 47 1.38 12.15 5.50
C CYS A 47 2.67 12.96 5.50
N PRO A 48 3.83 12.34 5.75
CA PRO A 48 5.11 13.01 5.57
C PRO A 48 5.27 13.41 4.10
N VAL A 49 5.47 14.70 3.85
CA VAL A 49 5.77 15.20 2.51
C VAL A 49 7.07 14.56 2.02
N ALA A 50 7.09 14.09 0.77
CA ALA A 50 8.24 13.48 0.11
C ALA A 50 8.64 12.04 0.54
N SER A 51 7.77 11.31 1.21
CA SER A 51 8.04 9.91 1.56
C SER A 51 7.48 8.96 0.50
N LYS A 52 8.35 8.17 -0.10
CA LYS A 52 8.03 7.06 -1.02
C LYS A 52 8.28 5.72 -0.33
N TYR A 53 7.71 4.65 -0.87
CA TYR A 53 7.89 3.28 -0.35
C TYR A 53 7.47 3.08 1.12
N LEU A 54 6.64 3.97 1.65
CA LEU A 54 6.06 3.76 2.98
C LEU A 54 5.00 2.68 2.93
N ILE A 55 4.95 1.88 3.99
CA ILE A 55 3.91 0.87 4.15
C ILE A 55 2.62 1.54 4.61
N TYR A 56 1.53 1.19 3.93
CA TYR A 56 0.19 1.66 4.24
C TYR A 56 -0.65 0.55 4.87
N LYS A 57 -1.65 0.95 5.64
CA LYS A 57 -2.71 0.13 6.20
C LYS A 57 -4.07 0.65 5.76
N ARG A 58 -5.14 -0.07 6.06
CA ARG A 58 -6.50 0.48 5.93
C ARG A 58 -6.68 1.69 6.85
N GLY A 59 -7.25 2.75 6.29
CA GLY A 59 -7.60 3.96 7.01
C GLY A 59 -8.91 3.83 7.79
N SER A 60 -9.56 4.96 8.04
CA SER A 60 -10.83 5.03 8.77
C SER A 60 -12.00 4.32 8.08
N THR A 61 -11.92 4.13 6.78
CA THR A 61 -12.86 3.37 5.96
C THR A 61 -12.14 2.41 5.03
N LEU A 62 -12.89 1.51 4.38
CA LEU A 62 -12.32 0.53 3.42
C LEU A 62 -11.71 1.20 2.17
N TYR A 63 -12.11 2.43 1.88
CA TYR A 63 -11.64 3.15 0.69
C TYR A 63 -10.38 3.97 0.94
N TYR A 64 -10.04 4.18 2.20
CA TYR A 64 -8.89 4.97 2.57
C TYR A 64 -7.68 4.13 2.92
N ALA A 65 -6.51 4.69 2.62
CA ALA A 65 -5.22 4.23 3.12
C ALA A 65 -4.69 5.21 4.17
N ALA A 66 -3.98 4.69 5.15
CA ALA A 66 -3.24 5.47 6.13
C ALA A 66 -1.84 4.88 6.28
N ILE A 67 -0.86 5.67 6.71
CA ILE A 67 0.48 5.17 6.99
C ILE A 67 0.39 4.10 8.09
N ALA A 68 1.10 3.00 7.90
CA ALA A 68 1.13 1.91 8.87
C ALA A 68 1.72 2.37 10.21
N ASP A 69 1.09 1.92 11.28
CA ASP A 69 1.45 2.26 12.66
C ASP A 69 2.26 1.16 13.37
N GLY A 70 2.57 0.08 12.67
CA GLY A 70 3.26 -1.09 13.21
C GLY A 70 2.35 -2.08 13.95
N THR A 71 1.12 -1.71 14.29
CA THR A 71 0.19 -2.54 15.07
C THR A 71 -0.97 -3.10 14.27
N SER A 72 -1.40 -2.37 13.24
CA SER A 72 -2.48 -2.76 12.35
C SER A 72 -1.98 -3.61 11.19
N LEU A 73 -2.87 -4.43 10.62
CA LEU A 73 -2.56 -5.23 9.42
C LEU A 73 -2.07 -4.34 8.28
N PRO A 74 -0.84 -4.52 7.81
CA PRO A 74 -0.31 -3.76 6.69
C PRO A 74 -0.93 -4.22 5.36
N LEU A 75 -1.11 -3.28 4.43
CA LEU A 75 -1.48 -3.54 3.05
C LEU A 75 -0.25 -3.78 2.19
N GLY A 76 0.67 -2.83 2.21
CA GLY A 76 1.90 -2.85 1.44
C GLY A 76 2.47 -1.45 1.21
N PRO A 77 3.59 -1.35 0.51
CA PRO A 77 4.23 -0.08 0.23
C PRO A 77 3.56 0.68 -0.93
N SER A 78 3.71 2.00 -0.91
CA SER A 78 3.48 2.84 -2.09
C SER A 78 4.65 2.68 -3.07
N PRO A 79 4.40 2.74 -4.40
CA PRO A 79 5.46 2.44 -5.35
C PRO A 79 6.55 3.50 -5.44
N ASP A 80 6.29 4.78 -5.62
CA ASP A 80 7.39 5.67 -6.00
C ASP A 80 7.21 7.17 -5.72
N ALA A 81 6.07 7.66 -5.39
CA ALA A 81 5.83 9.10 -5.27
C ALA A 81 5.52 9.53 -3.86
N PRO A 82 5.87 10.78 -3.48
CA PRO A 82 5.31 11.37 -2.28
C PRO A 82 3.82 11.64 -2.51
N TYR A 83 3.01 11.23 -1.55
CA TYR A 83 1.57 11.43 -1.56
C TYR A 83 1.16 12.32 -0.39
N GLN A 84 0.08 13.06 -0.57
CA GLN A 84 -0.52 13.90 0.46
C GLN A 84 -1.90 13.36 0.84
N ALA A 85 -2.42 13.81 1.98
CA ALA A 85 -3.78 13.47 2.38
C ALA A 85 -4.78 13.88 1.29
N GLY A 86 -5.68 12.97 0.93
CA GLY A 86 -6.65 13.14 -0.15
C GLY A 86 -6.16 12.75 -1.55
N ASP A 87 -4.88 12.44 -1.73
CA ASP A 87 -4.38 11.91 -3.00
C ASP A 87 -4.78 10.45 -3.18
N PHE A 88 -4.90 10.03 -4.44
CA PHE A 88 -5.03 8.61 -4.79
C PHE A 88 -3.64 8.00 -4.94
N LEU A 89 -3.42 6.88 -4.25
CA LEU A 89 -2.18 6.12 -4.35
C LEU A 89 -2.44 4.67 -4.77
N GLU A 90 -1.48 4.10 -5.44
CA GLU A 90 -1.42 2.65 -5.62
C GLU A 90 -0.63 2.02 -4.47
N VAL A 91 -1.16 0.97 -3.86
CA VAL A 91 -0.47 0.17 -2.86
C VAL A 91 -0.12 -1.18 -3.49
N GLU A 92 1.13 -1.58 -3.43
CA GLU A 92 1.57 -2.92 -3.83
C GLU A 92 1.26 -3.91 -2.71
N ARG A 93 0.24 -4.74 -2.90
CA ARG A 93 -0.25 -5.63 -1.84
C ARG A 93 0.74 -6.71 -1.48
N LEU A 94 1.04 -6.77 -0.20
CA LEU A 94 1.83 -7.86 0.38
C LEU A 94 1.16 -9.22 0.12
N GLY A 95 1.96 -10.18 -0.32
CA GLY A 95 1.50 -11.53 -0.63
C GLY A 95 0.81 -11.71 -1.99
N ALA A 96 0.44 -10.63 -2.68
CA ALA A 96 -0.09 -10.67 -4.03
C ALA A 96 0.94 -10.22 -5.07
N THR A 97 1.92 -9.42 -4.65
CA THR A 97 3.01 -8.95 -5.51
C THR A 97 4.10 -10.01 -5.61
N VAL A 98 4.56 -10.27 -6.81
CA VAL A 98 5.69 -11.17 -7.11
C VAL A 98 6.95 -10.32 -7.34
N GLY A 99 8.03 -10.66 -6.66
CA GLY A 99 9.31 -9.96 -6.79
C GLY A 99 9.72 -9.23 -5.52
N THR A 100 10.62 -8.28 -5.69
CA THR A 100 11.19 -7.51 -4.58
C THR A 100 10.46 -6.17 -4.45
N LEU A 101 10.05 -5.84 -3.23
CA LEU A 101 9.50 -4.55 -2.88
C LEU A 101 10.56 -3.68 -2.20
N LEU A 102 10.37 -2.38 -2.27
CA LEU A 102 11.20 -1.39 -1.59
C LEU A 102 10.47 -0.81 -0.37
N GLY A 103 11.25 -0.39 0.61
CA GLY A 103 10.79 0.29 1.82
C GLY A 103 11.90 1.15 2.40
N PHE A 104 11.60 1.86 3.48
CA PHE A 104 12.62 2.54 4.29
C PHE A 104 12.77 1.85 5.63
N SER A 105 14.00 1.64 6.04
CA SER A 105 14.32 0.96 7.29
C SER A 105 13.99 1.81 8.53
N ALA A 106 13.45 1.18 9.56
CA ALA A 106 13.26 1.80 10.87
C ALA A 106 14.57 1.84 11.70
N ALA A 107 15.47 0.88 11.44
CA ALA A 107 16.77 0.72 12.06
C ALA A 107 17.71 -0.04 11.11
N ALA A 108 18.86 -0.50 11.57
CA ALA A 108 19.68 -1.45 10.82
C ALA A 108 18.87 -2.72 10.51
N VAL A 109 19.07 -3.29 9.33
CA VAL A 109 18.45 -4.55 8.88
C VAL A 109 19.53 -5.38 8.21
N THR A 110 19.56 -6.67 8.49
CA THR A 110 20.51 -7.61 7.89
C THR A 110 19.83 -8.39 6.76
N ILE A 111 20.58 -8.66 5.70
CA ILE A 111 20.11 -9.53 4.62
C ILE A 111 19.65 -10.89 5.17
N ASP A 112 18.60 -11.47 4.58
CA ASP A 112 17.96 -12.72 4.96
C ASP A 112 17.17 -12.70 6.28
N ASP A 113 17.20 -11.61 7.04
CA ASP A 113 16.35 -11.48 8.22
C ASP A 113 14.88 -11.24 7.85
N LEU A 114 13.98 -11.68 8.73
CA LEU A 114 12.57 -11.37 8.60
C LEU A 114 12.34 -9.89 8.90
N VAL A 115 11.56 -9.26 8.06
CA VAL A 115 11.21 -7.86 8.23
C VAL A 115 9.73 -7.71 8.56
N TYR A 116 9.42 -6.69 9.37
CA TYR A 116 8.07 -6.38 9.83
C TYR A 116 7.66 -4.95 9.50
N SER A 117 6.36 -4.69 9.48
CA SER A 117 5.80 -3.34 9.35
C SER A 117 5.99 -2.59 10.67
N ALA A 118 6.86 -1.60 10.67
CA ALA A 118 7.11 -0.73 11.81
C ALA A 118 6.23 0.54 11.77
N ALA A 119 6.28 1.34 12.83
CA ALA A 119 5.60 2.62 12.90
C ALA A 119 6.07 3.57 11.78
N ASN A 120 5.21 4.53 11.43
CA ASN A 120 5.45 5.52 10.36
C ASN A 120 5.66 4.91 8.97
N GLY A 121 5.11 3.71 8.72
CA GLY A 121 5.24 3.04 7.44
C GLY A 121 6.63 2.50 7.12
N LEU A 122 7.50 2.39 8.11
CA LEU A 122 8.86 1.90 7.96
C LEU A 122 8.92 0.37 8.01
N VAL A 123 10.08 -0.17 7.65
CA VAL A 123 10.40 -1.59 7.69
C VAL A 123 11.39 -1.85 8.82
N GLY A 124 11.03 -2.70 9.77
CA GLY A 124 11.88 -3.09 10.89
C GLY A 124 12.46 -4.50 10.70
N ASP A 125 13.60 -4.75 11.33
CA ASP A 125 14.22 -6.06 11.44
C ASP A 125 13.63 -6.81 12.65
N LEU A 126 13.05 -7.98 12.41
CA LEU A 126 12.41 -8.76 13.47
C LEU A 126 13.44 -9.29 14.48
N THR A 127 14.68 -9.56 14.07
CA THR A 127 15.73 -10.11 14.96
C THR A 127 16.18 -9.10 16.01
N THR A 128 16.07 -7.82 15.70
CA THR A 128 16.42 -6.72 16.61
C THR A 128 15.20 -6.07 17.27
N ALA A 129 13.98 -6.55 16.92
CA ALA A 129 12.76 -6.07 17.54
C ALA A 129 12.73 -6.46 19.02
N GLY A 130 12.21 -5.57 19.86
CA GLY A 130 11.98 -5.87 21.28
C GLY A 130 10.80 -6.83 21.48
N HIS A 131 10.40 -7.01 22.75
CA HIS A 131 9.21 -7.80 23.05
C HIS A 131 7.95 -7.12 22.50
N GLY A 132 7.10 -7.88 21.83
CA GLY A 132 5.85 -7.38 21.25
C GLY A 132 5.26 -8.31 20.20
N THR A 133 4.16 -7.85 19.60
CA THR A 133 3.53 -8.52 18.46
C THR A 133 3.77 -7.72 17.20
N PHE A 134 4.33 -8.36 16.19
CA PHE A 134 4.79 -7.72 14.95
C PHE A 134 4.11 -8.33 13.74
N TRP A 135 3.77 -7.51 12.77
CA TRP A 135 3.32 -7.96 11.45
C TRP A 135 4.50 -8.20 10.54
N VAL A 136 4.90 -9.44 10.37
CA VAL A 136 5.94 -9.84 9.40
C VAL A 136 5.40 -9.65 7.99
N ILE A 137 6.20 -9.00 7.13
CA ILE A 137 5.84 -8.62 5.77
C ILE A 137 6.74 -9.23 4.70
N GLY A 138 7.86 -9.82 5.10
CA GLY A 138 8.79 -10.43 4.14
C GLY A 138 10.16 -10.75 4.72
N ARG A 139 11.11 -10.87 3.81
CA ARG A 139 12.53 -11.15 4.12
C ARG A 139 13.43 -10.17 3.38
N ALA A 140 14.38 -9.58 4.07
CA ALA A 140 15.33 -8.62 3.50
C ALA A 140 16.21 -9.26 2.43
N THR A 141 16.48 -8.53 1.36
CA THR A 141 17.39 -8.94 0.27
C THR A 141 18.68 -8.16 0.23
N ASN A 142 18.80 -7.11 1.04
CA ASN A 142 20.03 -6.36 1.24
C ASN A 142 20.21 -5.99 2.71
N THR A 143 21.42 -5.60 3.08
CA THR A 143 21.74 -5.09 4.41
C THR A 143 21.75 -3.57 4.39
N VAL A 144 21.17 -2.94 5.42
CA VAL A 144 21.26 -1.51 5.69
C VAL A 144 21.71 -1.28 7.11
N GLY A 145 22.63 -0.33 7.31
CA GLY A 145 23.28 -0.09 8.60
C GLY A 145 22.60 0.91 9.51
N ALA A 146 21.53 1.56 9.07
CA ALA A 146 20.87 2.62 9.83
C ALA A 146 19.40 2.78 9.44
N ALA A 147 18.67 3.58 10.21
CA ALA A 147 17.31 4.00 9.89
C ALA A 147 17.25 4.91 8.67
N ASN A 148 16.08 4.95 8.03
CA ASN A 148 15.77 5.79 6.87
C ASN A 148 16.64 5.52 5.62
N LEU A 149 17.15 4.31 5.50
CA LEU A 149 17.82 3.83 4.29
C LEU A 149 16.88 2.93 3.51
N GLU A 150 17.04 2.94 2.20
CA GLU A 150 16.26 2.09 1.31
C GLU A 150 16.59 0.62 1.54
N ILE A 151 15.57 -0.16 1.87
CA ILE A 151 15.62 -1.61 2.06
C ILE A 151 14.80 -2.30 0.99
N ALA A 152 15.36 -3.35 0.40
CA ALA A 152 14.67 -4.23 -0.50
C ALA A 152 14.29 -5.54 0.20
N TYR A 153 13.09 -6.04 -0.02
CA TYR A 153 12.62 -7.30 0.59
C TYR A 153 11.70 -8.10 -0.34
N VAL A 154 11.74 -9.41 -0.23
CA VAL A 154 10.75 -10.30 -0.86
C VAL A 154 9.54 -10.35 0.05
N PRO A 155 8.36 -9.93 -0.44
CA PRO A 155 7.16 -9.89 0.39
C PRO A 155 6.59 -11.28 0.66
N CYS A 156 5.85 -11.39 1.75
CA CYS A 156 4.99 -12.53 2.05
C CYS A 156 3.58 -12.06 2.40
N PHE A 157 2.62 -12.97 2.52
CA PHE A 157 1.36 -12.66 3.17
C PHE A 157 1.64 -12.22 4.62
N PRO A 158 1.12 -11.06 5.05
CA PRO A 158 1.37 -10.58 6.41
C PRO A 158 0.85 -11.57 7.45
N TYR A 159 1.67 -11.88 8.44
CA TYR A 159 1.30 -12.69 9.58
C TYR A 159 1.89 -12.13 10.87
N GLN A 160 1.26 -12.44 12.00
CA GLN A 160 1.73 -11.96 13.30
C GLN A 160 2.74 -12.92 13.94
N VAL A 161 3.74 -12.34 14.56
CA VAL A 161 4.70 -13.02 15.43
C VAL A 161 4.78 -12.28 16.75
N THR A 162 4.76 -13.02 17.86
CA THR A 162 5.00 -12.47 19.21
C THR A 162 6.38 -12.93 19.69
N GLN A 163 7.18 -11.96 20.13
CA GLN A 163 8.50 -12.16 20.72
C GLN A 163 8.49 -11.85 22.23
#